data_b97b3432779f2649ee8576a752c8aea6
#
_entry.id   b97b3432779f2649ee8576a752c8aea6
#
_cell.length_a   1.000
_cell.length_b   1.000
_cell.length_c   1.000
_cell.angle_alpha   90.00
_cell.angle_beta   90.00
_cell.angle_gamma   90.00
#
_symmetry.space_group_name_H-M   'P 1'
#
loop_
_entity.id
_entity.type
_entity.pdbx_description
1 polymer ?
#
loop_
_entity_poly.entity_id
_entity_poly.type
_entity_poly.pdbx_seq_one_letter_code
_entity_poly.pdbx_strand_id
1 'polypeptide(L)'
;IKKGKAFVCDLTADEIRQYRGTLTEPGKESPYRNRSVEENLQLFEEMKEGKYADGEKVLRAKIDMASPNMNMRDPVIYRVAHMTHHNTGDKWCIYPMYDFAHPIEDAIEGITHSICTLEFEDHRPLYDWVVKELEYPHPPKQIEFAKLYLTNVVTGKRYIKKLVEEGIVDGWDD
;
A
#
# COMPACT_ATOMS: atom_id res chain seq x y z
N ILE A 1 -3.64 -3.57 -14.69
CA ILE A 1 -4.65 -4.52 -15.21
C ILE A 1 -4.39 -4.85 -16.68
N LYS A 2 -4.32 -3.86 -17.58
CA LYS A 2 -4.12 -4.05 -19.03
C LYS A 2 -2.89 -4.90 -19.40
N LYS A 3 -1.85 -4.85 -18.58
CA LYS A 3 -0.64 -5.68 -18.73
C LYS A 3 -0.77 -7.07 -18.11
N GLY A 4 -1.93 -7.42 -17.53
CA GLY A 4 -2.12 -8.68 -16.81
C GLY A 4 -1.33 -8.78 -15.49
N LYS A 5 -0.93 -7.63 -14.92
CA LYS A 5 -0.12 -7.54 -13.69
C LYS A 5 -0.94 -7.22 -12.45
N ALA A 6 -2.26 -7.11 -12.57
CA ALA A 6 -3.16 -6.91 -11.45
C ALA A 6 -4.51 -7.59 -11.73
N PHE A 7 -5.18 -8.00 -10.67
CA PHE A 7 -6.50 -8.67 -10.73
C PHE A 7 -7.40 -8.22 -9.58
N VAL A 8 -8.70 -8.17 -9.84
CA VAL A 8 -9.72 -7.91 -8.83
C VAL A 8 -9.97 -9.20 -8.04
N CYS A 9 -9.96 -9.09 -6.72
CA CYS A 9 -10.09 -10.20 -5.78
C CYS A 9 -11.28 -9.96 -4.86
N ASP A 10 -12.12 -10.99 -4.71
CA ASP A 10 -13.32 -10.94 -3.87
C ASP A 10 -13.09 -11.57 -2.48
N LEU A 11 -11.86 -11.98 -2.17
CA LEU A 11 -11.51 -12.47 -0.85
C LEU A 11 -11.55 -11.32 0.16
N THR A 12 -12.11 -11.59 1.32
CA THR A 12 -12.06 -10.69 2.47
C THR A 12 -10.62 -10.51 2.98
N ALA A 13 -10.40 -9.50 3.82
CA ALA A 13 -9.09 -9.24 4.39
C ALA A 13 -8.56 -10.45 5.20
N ASP A 14 -9.43 -11.17 5.90
CA ASP A 14 -9.04 -12.35 6.68
C ASP A 14 -8.71 -13.54 5.79
N GLU A 15 -9.48 -13.77 4.72
CA GLU A 15 -9.16 -14.78 3.72
C GLU A 15 -7.84 -14.47 3.00
N ILE A 16 -7.61 -13.23 2.59
CA ILE A 16 -6.32 -12.81 2.00
C ILE A 16 -5.16 -13.11 2.95
N ARG A 17 -5.33 -12.85 4.25
CA ARG A 17 -4.32 -13.15 5.27
C ARG A 17 -4.04 -14.64 5.37
N GLN A 18 -5.08 -15.49 5.33
CA GLN A 18 -4.94 -16.95 5.33
C GLN A 18 -4.24 -17.45 4.05
N TYR A 19 -4.64 -16.93 2.87
CA TYR A 19 -4.01 -17.29 1.61
C TYR A 19 -2.55 -16.84 1.49
N ARG A 20 -2.18 -15.75 2.18
CA ARG A 20 -0.80 -15.23 2.15
C ARG A 20 0.22 -16.20 2.74
N GLY A 21 -0.18 -17.10 3.62
CA GLY A 21 0.72 -18.02 4.32
C GLY A 21 1.49 -17.33 5.44
N THR A 22 2.64 -17.92 5.79
CA THR A 22 3.52 -17.44 6.88
C THR A 22 4.93 -17.17 6.39
N LEU A 23 5.82 -16.76 7.27
CA LEU A 23 7.24 -16.56 6.93
C LEU A 23 7.93 -17.88 6.50
N THR A 24 7.44 -19.01 6.99
CA THR A 24 8.00 -20.35 6.74
C THR A 24 7.20 -21.15 5.73
N GLU A 25 5.97 -20.74 5.43
CA GLU A 25 5.09 -21.42 4.48
C GLU A 25 4.72 -20.48 3.34
N PRO A 26 4.80 -20.95 2.08
CA PRO A 26 4.39 -20.15 0.95
C PRO A 26 2.88 -19.85 1.00
N GLY A 27 2.48 -18.79 0.33
CA GLY A 27 1.07 -18.48 0.13
C GLY A 27 0.41 -19.37 -0.92
N LYS A 28 -0.91 -19.29 -0.96
CA LYS A 28 -1.76 -19.93 -1.97
C LYS A 28 -2.31 -18.88 -2.92
N GLU A 29 -2.40 -19.19 -4.19
CA GLU A 29 -3.04 -18.32 -5.17
C GLU A 29 -4.54 -18.13 -4.86
N SER A 30 -5.01 -16.90 -5.04
CA SER A 30 -6.43 -16.61 -4.96
C SER A 30 -7.19 -17.30 -6.11
N PRO A 31 -8.40 -17.82 -5.89
CA PRO A 31 -9.24 -18.37 -6.96
C PRO A 31 -9.56 -17.34 -8.06
N TYR A 32 -9.44 -16.05 -7.74
CA TYR A 32 -9.70 -14.93 -8.66
C TYR A 32 -8.48 -14.44 -9.44
N ARG A 33 -7.30 -15.01 -9.17
CA ARG A 33 -6.01 -14.56 -9.72
C ARG A 33 -5.93 -14.64 -11.24
N ASN A 34 -6.67 -15.55 -11.84
CA ASN A 34 -6.61 -15.84 -13.27
C ASN A 34 -7.84 -15.32 -14.06
N ARG A 35 -8.57 -14.36 -13.51
CA ARG A 35 -9.58 -13.60 -14.24
C ARG A 35 -8.97 -12.95 -15.49
N SER A 36 -9.74 -12.85 -16.58
CA SER A 36 -9.28 -12.20 -17.80
C SER A 36 -9.01 -10.69 -17.58
N VAL A 37 -8.24 -10.08 -18.48
CA VAL A 37 -7.98 -8.64 -18.44
C VAL A 37 -9.29 -7.86 -18.58
N GLU A 38 -10.18 -8.30 -19.45
CA GLU A 38 -11.48 -7.69 -19.73
C GLU A 38 -12.37 -7.71 -18.48
N GLU A 39 -12.47 -8.87 -17.83
CA GLU A 39 -13.24 -9.04 -16.59
C GLU A 39 -12.67 -8.13 -15.47
N ASN A 40 -11.37 -8.12 -15.31
CA ASN A 40 -10.71 -7.27 -14.30
C ASN A 40 -10.92 -5.77 -14.57
N LEU A 41 -10.89 -5.33 -15.82
CA LEU A 41 -11.17 -3.93 -16.18
C LEU A 41 -12.60 -3.54 -15.87
N GLN A 42 -13.56 -4.42 -16.20
CA GLN A 42 -14.98 -4.20 -15.90
C GLN A 42 -15.22 -4.11 -14.38
N LEU A 43 -14.71 -5.08 -13.62
CA LEU A 43 -14.88 -5.10 -12.16
C LEU A 43 -14.20 -3.89 -11.49
N PHE A 44 -13.05 -3.45 -11.99
CA PHE A 44 -12.37 -2.29 -11.43
C PHE A 44 -13.14 -0.98 -11.72
N GLU A 45 -13.75 -0.84 -12.89
CA GLU A 45 -14.64 0.30 -13.19
C GLU A 45 -15.88 0.27 -12.28
N GLU A 46 -16.46 -0.89 -12.06
CA GLU A 46 -17.58 -1.06 -11.12
C GLU A 46 -17.19 -0.74 -9.66
N MET A 47 -15.96 -1.07 -9.24
CA MET A 47 -15.42 -0.63 -7.94
C MET A 47 -15.37 0.90 -7.86
N LYS A 48 -14.87 1.55 -8.90
CA LYS A 48 -14.77 3.01 -9.01
C LYS A 48 -16.14 3.68 -9.01
N GLU A 49 -17.14 3.08 -9.63
CA GLU A 49 -18.53 3.54 -9.65
C GLU A 49 -19.27 3.34 -8.30
N GLY A 50 -18.64 2.70 -7.32
CA GLY A 50 -19.22 2.48 -6.00
C GLY A 50 -20.23 1.35 -5.92
N LYS A 51 -20.20 0.38 -6.84
CA LYS A 51 -21.14 -0.76 -6.86
C LYS A 51 -20.88 -1.78 -5.76
N TYR A 52 -19.75 -1.72 -5.07
CA TYR A 52 -19.34 -2.69 -4.05
C TYR A 52 -19.15 -2.02 -2.70
N ALA A 53 -19.48 -2.75 -1.64
CA ALA A 53 -19.27 -2.31 -0.27
C ALA A 53 -17.79 -2.33 0.13
N ASP A 54 -17.45 -1.63 1.21
CA ASP A 54 -16.11 -1.63 1.78
C ASP A 54 -15.68 -3.06 2.14
N GLY A 55 -14.48 -3.43 1.65
CA GLY A 55 -13.93 -4.76 1.88
C GLY A 55 -14.48 -5.89 1.01
N GLU A 56 -15.47 -5.62 0.16
CA GLU A 56 -16.06 -6.64 -0.74
C GLU A 56 -15.14 -6.99 -1.90
N LYS A 57 -14.43 -6.00 -2.44
CA LYS A 57 -13.46 -6.20 -3.51
C LYS A 57 -12.21 -5.36 -3.29
N VAL A 58 -11.09 -5.91 -3.72
CA VAL A 58 -9.79 -5.22 -3.74
C VAL A 58 -9.09 -5.48 -5.08
N LEU A 59 -8.21 -4.56 -5.49
CA LEU A 59 -7.28 -4.83 -6.59
C LEU A 59 -5.96 -5.31 -5.99
N ARG A 60 -5.45 -6.43 -6.50
CA ARG A 60 -4.17 -7.01 -6.06
C ARG A 60 -3.16 -7.00 -7.20
N ALA A 61 -1.90 -6.71 -6.90
CA ALA A 61 -0.80 -6.96 -7.82
C ALA A 61 -0.62 -8.48 -8.03
N LYS A 62 -0.28 -8.89 -9.25
CA LYS A 62 -0.03 -10.29 -9.61
C LYS A 62 1.47 -10.50 -9.69
N ILE A 63 2.09 -10.96 -8.60
CA ILE A 63 3.53 -11.09 -8.46
C ILE A 63 3.93 -12.56 -8.20
N ASP A 64 4.10 -12.95 -6.93
CA ASP A 64 4.55 -14.28 -6.56
C ASP A 64 4.08 -14.66 -5.14
N MET A 65 3.15 -15.61 -5.06
CA MET A 65 2.63 -16.09 -3.77
C MET A 65 3.62 -16.97 -3.00
N ALA A 66 4.70 -17.43 -3.64
CA ALA A 66 5.77 -18.21 -2.99
C ALA A 66 6.96 -17.34 -2.54
N SER A 67 6.94 -16.04 -2.79
CA SER A 67 8.02 -15.13 -2.41
C SER A 67 8.35 -15.23 -0.91
N PRO A 68 9.64 -15.28 -0.52
CA PRO A 68 10.03 -15.19 0.89
C PRO A 68 9.66 -13.83 1.50
N ASN A 69 9.58 -12.78 0.68
CA ASN A 69 9.10 -11.46 1.09
C ASN A 69 7.57 -11.41 1.00
N MET A 70 6.91 -11.31 2.16
CA MET A 70 5.45 -11.30 2.24
C MET A 70 4.81 -10.10 1.54
N ASN A 71 5.54 -8.99 1.37
CA ASN A 71 5.05 -7.81 0.64
C ASN A 71 4.96 -8.06 -0.88
N MET A 72 5.61 -9.12 -1.38
CA MET A 72 5.56 -9.54 -2.80
C MET A 72 4.51 -10.61 -3.08
N ARG A 73 3.80 -11.11 -2.05
CA ARG A 73 2.76 -12.14 -2.19
C ARG A 73 1.42 -11.53 -2.60
N ASP A 74 1.31 -11.15 -3.86
CA ASP A 74 0.13 -10.53 -4.48
C ASP A 74 -0.52 -9.47 -3.56
N PRO A 75 0.20 -8.37 -3.24
CA PRO A 75 -0.28 -7.36 -2.30
C PRO A 75 -1.52 -6.64 -2.82
N VAL A 76 -2.37 -6.18 -1.90
CA VAL A 76 -3.47 -5.27 -2.22
C VAL A 76 -2.89 -3.92 -2.63
N ILE A 77 -3.31 -3.38 -3.78
CA ILE A 77 -2.87 -2.09 -4.31
C ILE A 77 -3.99 -1.04 -4.36
N TYR A 78 -5.26 -1.46 -4.44
CA TYR A 78 -6.44 -0.61 -4.28
C TYR A 78 -7.48 -1.29 -3.41
N ARG A 79 -8.22 -0.49 -2.64
CA ARG A 79 -9.38 -0.92 -1.85
C ARG A 79 -10.60 -0.06 -2.13
N VAL A 80 -11.78 -0.62 -1.91
CA VAL A 80 -13.03 0.15 -1.81
C VAL A 80 -13.11 0.75 -0.42
N ALA A 81 -13.40 2.04 -0.33
CA ALA A 81 -13.61 2.77 0.92
C ALA A 81 -14.55 3.95 0.67
N HIS A 82 -15.77 3.87 1.19
CA HIS A 82 -16.76 4.96 1.12
C HIS A 82 -16.51 5.93 2.27
N MET A 83 -15.62 6.89 2.02
CA MET A 83 -15.24 7.90 3.01
C MET A 83 -15.01 9.25 2.32
N THR A 84 -15.39 10.30 3.01
CA THR A 84 -15.12 11.67 2.54
C THR A 84 -13.63 11.99 2.66
N HIS A 85 -13.01 12.35 1.56
CA HIS A 85 -11.61 12.76 1.52
C HIS A 85 -11.48 14.28 1.64
N HIS A 86 -10.55 14.78 2.45
CA HIS A 86 -10.39 16.20 2.76
C HIS A 86 -10.18 17.11 1.54
N ASN A 87 -9.57 16.63 0.45
CA ASN A 87 -9.36 17.40 -0.78
C ASN A 87 -10.38 17.12 -1.89
N THR A 88 -10.89 15.89 -1.97
CA THR A 88 -11.73 15.46 -3.10
C THR A 88 -13.19 15.18 -2.71
N GLY A 89 -13.53 15.31 -1.42
CA GLY A 89 -14.86 15.01 -0.91
C GLY A 89 -15.24 13.55 -1.19
N ASP A 90 -16.44 13.34 -1.70
CA ASP A 90 -17.02 12.02 -2.00
C ASP A 90 -16.83 11.61 -3.47
N LYS A 91 -15.89 12.25 -4.19
CA LYS A 91 -15.64 11.97 -5.61
C LYS A 91 -15.18 10.54 -5.87
N TRP A 92 -14.41 9.96 -4.96
CA TRP A 92 -13.83 8.65 -5.10
C TRP A 92 -14.26 7.72 -3.97
N CYS A 93 -14.50 6.46 -4.32
CA CYS A 93 -14.77 5.37 -3.35
C CYS A 93 -13.74 4.22 -3.47
N ILE A 94 -12.70 4.41 -4.27
CA ILE A 94 -11.52 3.53 -4.32
C ILE A 94 -10.29 4.34 -4.00
N TYR A 95 -9.39 3.76 -3.21
CA TYR A 95 -8.16 4.41 -2.78
C TYR A 95 -6.97 3.48 -2.94
N PRO A 96 -5.82 3.99 -3.44
CA PRO A 96 -4.60 3.21 -3.50
C PRO A 96 -4.07 2.92 -2.10
N MET A 97 -3.40 1.78 -1.96
CA MET A 97 -2.62 1.49 -0.77
C MET A 97 -1.28 2.25 -0.84
N TYR A 98 -0.70 2.53 0.32
CA TYR A 98 0.53 3.30 0.46
C TYR A 98 1.66 2.79 -0.44
N ASP A 99 1.93 1.48 -0.42
CA ASP A 99 3.02 0.88 -1.20
C ASP A 99 2.84 0.98 -2.73
N PHE A 100 1.64 1.30 -3.19
CA PHE A 100 1.36 1.55 -4.60
C PHE A 100 1.35 3.04 -4.93
N ALA A 101 0.78 3.89 -4.07
CA ALA A 101 0.70 5.33 -4.30
C ALA A 101 2.08 6.00 -4.23
N HIS A 102 2.86 5.68 -3.20
CA HIS A 102 4.15 6.30 -2.91
C HIS A 102 5.14 6.26 -4.09
N PRO A 103 5.47 5.10 -4.71
CA PRO A 103 6.38 5.08 -5.85
C PRO A 103 5.86 5.85 -7.07
N ILE A 104 4.54 5.91 -7.26
CA ILE A 104 3.91 6.63 -8.37
C ILE A 104 4.03 8.13 -8.16
N GLU A 105 3.72 8.62 -6.95
CA GLU A 105 3.82 10.04 -6.60
C GLU A 105 5.27 10.51 -6.71
N ASP A 106 6.22 9.78 -6.16
CA ASP A 106 7.65 10.07 -6.30
C ASP A 106 8.08 10.19 -7.77
N ALA A 107 7.64 9.25 -8.61
CA ALA A 107 7.97 9.26 -10.04
C ALA A 107 7.35 10.45 -10.79
N ILE A 108 6.09 10.80 -10.48
CA ILE A 108 5.39 11.95 -11.08
C ILE A 108 6.03 13.28 -10.66
N GLU A 109 6.42 13.39 -9.40
CA GLU A 109 7.07 14.58 -8.83
C GLU A 109 8.54 14.73 -9.22
N GLY A 110 9.11 13.74 -9.91
CA GLY A 110 10.50 13.76 -10.35
C GLY A 110 11.51 13.56 -9.22
N ILE A 111 11.09 12.89 -8.14
CA ILE A 111 11.96 12.51 -7.04
C ILE A 111 13.02 11.54 -7.56
N THR A 112 14.29 11.79 -7.25
CA THR A 112 15.40 10.92 -7.64
C THR A 112 15.73 9.90 -6.55
N HIS A 113 15.63 10.32 -5.28
CA HIS A 113 15.98 9.54 -4.09
C HIS A 113 14.82 9.60 -3.11
N SER A 114 14.09 8.49 -3.00
CA SER A 114 12.99 8.32 -2.04
C SER A 114 13.57 7.81 -0.72
N ILE A 115 13.63 8.67 0.28
CA ILE A 115 14.28 8.40 1.56
C ILE A 115 13.26 7.94 2.58
N CYS A 116 13.49 6.79 3.20
CA CYS A 116 12.66 6.25 4.26
C CYS A 116 13.47 5.61 5.38
N THR A 117 12.81 5.15 6.43
CA THR A 117 13.45 4.43 7.53
C THR A 117 13.65 2.95 7.19
N LEU A 118 14.55 2.26 7.89
CA LEU A 118 14.83 0.82 7.70
C LEU A 118 13.60 -0.08 7.86
N GLU A 119 12.55 0.40 8.49
CA GLU A 119 11.27 -0.32 8.59
C GLU A 119 10.66 -0.64 7.21
N PHE A 120 11.04 0.09 6.17
CA PHE A 120 10.57 -0.06 4.80
C PHE A 120 11.53 -0.83 3.88
N GLU A 121 12.62 -1.41 4.40
CA GLU A 121 13.57 -2.17 3.60
C GLU A 121 12.90 -3.34 2.86
N ASP A 122 12.02 -4.07 3.53
CA ASP A 122 11.26 -5.18 2.95
C ASP A 122 10.18 -4.71 1.94
N HIS A 123 9.82 -3.42 1.93
CA HIS A 123 8.89 -2.83 0.98
C HIS A 123 9.57 -2.39 -0.33
N ARG A 124 10.91 -2.17 -0.33
CA ARG A 124 11.65 -1.72 -1.51
C ARG A 124 11.47 -2.61 -2.74
N PRO A 125 11.45 -3.95 -2.65
CA PRO A 125 11.18 -4.79 -3.84
C PRO A 125 9.82 -4.50 -4.49
N LEU A 126 8.80 -4.17 -3.70
CA LEU A 126 7.48 -3.78 -4.23
C LEU A 126 7.53 -2.39 -4.88
N TYR A 127 8.21 -1.43 -4.26
CA TYR A 127 8.47 -0.11 -4.83
C TYR A 127 9.12 -0.21 -6.21
N ASP A 128 10.21 -0.97 -6.31
CA ASP A 128 10.95 -1.19 -7.56
C ASP A 128 10.08 -1.90 -8.61
N TRP A 129 9.27 -2.87 -8.18
CA TRP A 129 8.33 -3.57 -9.07
C TRP A 129 7.29 -2.60 -9.65
N VAL A 130 6.71 -1.72 -8.84
CA VAL A 130 5.70 -0.75 -9.28
C VAL A 130 6.27 0.20 -10.33
N VAL A 131 7.40 0.85 -10.07
CA VAL A 131 7.99 1.80 -11.02
C VAL A 131 8.44 1.13 -12.31
N LYS A 132 8.92 -0.11 -12.23
CA LYS A 132 9.30 -0.92 -13.39
C LYS A 132 8.10 -1.30 -14.25
N GLU A 133 7.04 -1.85 -13.65
CA GLU A 133 5.88 -2.33 -14.40
C GLU A 133 5.06 -1.17 -15.01
N LEU A 134 5.14 0.03 -14.41
CA LEU A 134 4.55 1.24 -14.96
C LEU A 134 5.45 1.97 -15.96
N GLU A 135 6.70 1.49 -16.17
CA GLU A 135 7.63 1.99 -17.19
C GLU A 135 7.91 3.48 -17.08
N TYR A 136 8.08 3.98 -15.84
CA TYR A 136 8.47 5.37 -15.65
C TYR A 136 9.86 5.62 -16.26
N PRO A 137 10.04 6.71 -17.07
CA PRO A 137 11.29 6.97 -17.78
C PRO A 137 12.47 7.27 -16.86
N HIS A 138 12.20 7.84 -15.68
CA HIS A 138 13.18 8.20 -14.67
C HIS A 138 12.72 7.67 -13.31
N PRO A 139 12.84 6.34 -13.06
CA PRO A 139 12.35 5.76 -11.83
C PRO A 139 13.14 6.28 -10.63
N PRO A 140 12.46 6.71 -9.56
CA PRO A 140 13.12 7.08 -8.32
C PRO A 140 13.77 5.85 -7.68
N LYS A 141 14.75 6.07 -6.82
CA LYS A 141 15.44 5.03 -6.05
C LYS A 141 15.09 5.15 -4.59
N GLN A 142 14.48 4.11 -4.02
CA GLN A 142 14.25 4.05 -2.58
C GLN A 142 15.55 3.75 -1.83
N ILE A 143 15.80 4.49 -0.76
CA ILE A 143 16.99 4.38 0.11
C ILE A 143 16.51 4.43 1.55
N GLU A 144 16.94 3.46 2.36
CA GLU A 144 16.59 3.38 3.76
C GLU A 144 17.73 3.85 4.66
N PHE A 145 17.36 4.60 5.70
CA PHE A 145 18.26 5.08 6.73
C PHE A 145 17.87 4.56 8.11
N ALA A 146 18.89 4.31 8.93
CA ALA A 146 18.68 3.94 10.32
C ALA A 146 17.97 5.07 11.08
N LYS A 147 17.04 4.71 11.95
CA LYS A 147 16.40 5.63 12.88
C LYS A 147 17.44 6.12 13.90
N LEU A 148 17.52 7.42 14.08
CA LEU A 148 18.33 8.00 15.16
C LEU A 148 17.62 7.75 16.50
N TYR A 149 18.32 7.07 17.41
CA TYR A 149 17.89 6.88 18.78
C TYR A 149 18.67 7.82 19.70
N LEU A 150 17.94 8.61 20.48
CA LEU A 150 18.50 9.46 21.51
C LEU A 150 18.35 8.76 22.86
N THR A 151 19.44 8.73 23.65
CA THR A 151 19.39 8.18 25.02
C THR A 151 18.65 9.14 25.95
N ASN A 152 17.85 8.60 26.85
CA ASN A 152 17.06 9.35 27.84
C ASN A 152 16.04 10.35 27.24
N VAL A 153 15.61 10.14 25.99
CA VAL A 153 14.61 10.97 25.33
C VAL A 153 13.44 10.12 24.87
N VAL A 154 12.24 10.58 25.13
CA VAL A 154 11.01 9.98 24.66
C VAL A 154 10.43 10.85 23.54
N THR A 155 10.44 10.33 22.30
CA THR A 155 9.98 11.05 21.10
C THR A 155 8.64 10.53 20.57
N GLY A 156 8.01 9.57 21.27
CA GLY A 156 6.77 8.96 20.81
C GLY A 156 5.59 9.92 20.91
N LYS A 157 4.85 10.13 19.81
CA LYS A 157 3.66 11.01 19.73
C LYS A 157 2.66 10.79 20.88
N ARG A 158 2.48 9.55 21.32
CA ARG A 158 1.56 9.21 22.41
C ARG A 158 1.96 9.84 23.75
N TYR A 159 3.27 9.91 24.02
CA TYR A 159 3.79 10.50 25.26
C TYR A 159 3.72 12.02 25.21
N ILE A 160 4.09 12.62 24.07
CA ILE A 160 4.02 14.08 23.89
C ILE A 160 2.58 14.55 23.98
N LYS A 161 1.64 13.83 23.32
CA LYS A 161 0.21 14.12 23.43
C LYS A 161 -0.28 14.15 24.88
N LYS A 162 0.19 13.23 25.71
CA LYS A 162 -0.15 13.20 27.13
C LYS A 162 0.37 14.43 27.87
N LEU A 163 1.58 14.91 27.55
CA LEU A 163 2.12 16.15 28.15
C LEU A 163 1.30 17.37 27.75
N VAL A 164 0.79 17.43 26.51
CA VAL A 164 -0.13 18.49 26.08
C VAL A 164 -1.46 18.39 26.81
N GLU A 165 -2.03 17.20 26.96
CA GLU A 165 -3.29 16.98 27.71
C GLU A 165 -3.17 17.33 29.20
N GLU A 166 -1.98 17.15 29.79
CA GLU A 166 -1.66 17.54 31.19
C GLU A 166 -1.27 19.03 31.33
N GLY A 167 -1.20 19.78 30.23
CA GLY A 167 -0.84 21.20 30.22
C GLY A 167 0.62 21.49 30.58
N ILE A 168 1.52 20.52 30.40
CA ILE A 168 2.96 20.65 30.66
C ILE A 168 3.67 21.36 29.49
N VAL A 169 3.17 21.13 28.28
CA VAL A 169 3.62 21.77 27.03
C VAL A 169 2.39 22.24 26.24
N ASP A 170 2.53 23.30 25.44
CA ASP A 170 1.40 23.86 24.67
C ASP A 170 1.15 23.10 23.35
N GLY A 171 2.16 22.42 22.83
CA GLY A 171 2.03 21.68 21.57
C GLY A 171 3.32 21.00 21.13
N TRP A 172 3.47 20.89 19.83
CA TRP A 172 4.62 20.21 19.20
C TRP A 172 5.81 21.15 18.97
N ASP A 173 5.62 22.44 19.16
CA ASP A 173 6.60 23.51 18.90
C ASP A 173 7.30 24.00 20.17
N ASP A 174 7.02 23.36 21.32
CA ASP A 174 7.68 23.65 22.61
C ASP A 174 9.03 22.94 22.80
#